data_bbe4f1f81798773ede2c3b789fe7a05e
#
_entry.id   bbe4f1f81798773ede2c3b789fe7a05e
#
_cell.length_a   1.000
_cell.length_b   1.000
_cell.length_c   1.000
_cell.angle_alpha   90.00
_cell.angle_beta   90.00
_cell.angle_gamma   90.00
#
_symmetry.space_group_name_H-M   'P 1'
#
loop_
_entity.id
_entity.type
_entity.pdbx_description
1 polymer ?
#
loop_
_entity_poly.entity_id
_entity_poly.type
_entity_poly.pdbx_seq_one_letter_code
_entity_poly.pdbx_strand_id
1 'polypeptide(L)'
;MFVKVTNGTIDQYPYTVGDLRRDNPNTSFPKQVPEDTMADFGMYPVGYAAAPDYNPDIHRIQNSNMPQLVDGKWTLTKTVVELTPEQLEDRKAQKKRQIKERRDKAISAGTTINGVSVATDDLSQQRITGAALAATVDNTTTIKWKLPDDTFVTLDATQIIGIAQGVRAHVQACFDREAELLAALDAGEAYDLEAGWPQ
;
A
#
# COMPACT_ATOMS: atom_id res chain seq x y z
N MET A 1 -11.74 -7.17 26.51
CA MET A 1 -10.86 -8.24 27.02
C MET A 1 -10.42 -7.83 28.41
N PHE A 2 -10.31 -8.78 29.34
CA PHE A 2 -10.03 -8.48 30.74
C PHE A 2 -8.88 -9.35 31.26
N VAL A 3 -8.36 -8.98 32.42
CA VAL A 3 -7.35 -9.71 33.19
C VAL A 3 -7.89 -9.99 34.57
N LYS A 4 -7.62 -11.19 35.08
CA LYS A 4 -7.86 -11.56 36.49
C LYS A 4 -6.61 -11.30 37.29
N VAL A 5 -6.75 -10.56 38.40
CA VAL A 5 -5.67 -10.16 39.28
C VAL A 5 -6.03 -10.49 40.71
N THR A 6 -5.12 -11.14 41.45
CA THR A 6 -5.24 -11.41 42.88
C THR A 6 -3.97 -10.90 43.58
N ASN A 7 -4.12 -10.11 44.61
CA ASN A 7 -3.00 -9.53 45.37
C ASN A 7 -1.96 -8.81 44.51
N GLY A 8 -2.42 -8.10 43.43
CA GLY A 8 -1.53 -7.39 42.53
C GLY A 8 -0.84 -8.24 41.46
N THR A 9 -1.07 -9.57 41.48
CA THR A 9 -0.48 -10.50 40.49
C THR A 9 -1.54 -10.99 39.53
N ILE A 10 -1.16 -11.13 38.26
CA ILE A 10 -2.04 -11.66 37.21
C ILE A 10 -2.21 -13.19 37.43
N ASP A 11 -3.44 -13.61 37.67
CA ASP A 11 -3.80 -15.02 37.75
C ASP A 11 -4.13 -15.61 36.38
N GLN A 12 -4.88 -14.86 35.57
CA GLN A 12 -5.32 -15.32 34.26
C GLN A 12 -5.44 -14.17 33.25
N TYR A 13 -4.96 -14.42 32.07
CA TYR A 13 -5.16 -13.57 30.89
C TYR A 13 -5.15 -14.45 29.62
N PRO A 14 -6.09 -14.27 28.67
CA PRO A 14 -7.29 -13.44 28.77
C PRO A 14 -8.30 -13.97 29.78
N TYR A 15 -9.11 -13.09 30.37
CA TYR A 15 -10.20 -13.41 31.26
C TYR A 15 -11.51 -12.84 30.73
N THR A 16 -12.61 -13.53 30.89
CA THR A 16 -13.93 -13.14 30.35
C THR A 16 -15.00 -13.08 31.45
N VAL A 17 -16.13 -12.42 31.13
CA VAL A 17 -17.30 -12.45 32.03
C VAL A 17 -17.84 -13.88 32.23
N GLY A 18 -17.64 -14.77 31.26
CA GLY A 18 -17.97 -16.18 31.39
C GLY A 18 -17.11 -16.87 32.43
N ASP A 19 -15.81 -16.57 32.45
CA ASP A 19 -14.87 -17.09 33.45
C ASP A 19 -15.23 -16.57 34.84
N LEU A 20 -15.53 -15.26 34.97
CA LEU A 20 -15.98 -14.64 36.21
C LEU A 20 -17.18 -15.36 36.81
N ARG A 21 -18.18 -15.67 35.99
CA ARG A 21 -19.40 -16.41 36.44
C ARG A 21 -19.07 -17.85 36.86
N ARG A 22 -18.20 -18.52 36.13
CA ARG A 22 -17.79 -19.90 36.41
C ARG A 22 -16.99 -19.97 37.73
N ASP A 23 -16.12 -19.01 37.97
CA ASP A 23 -15.27 -18.97 39.15
C ASP A 23 -16.05 -18.53 40.41
N ASN A 24 -17.26 -17.96 40.26
CA ASN A 24 -18.12 -17.47 41.33
C ASN A 24 -19.56 -18.05 41.23
N PRO A 25 -19.74 -19.38 41.34
CA PRO A 25 -21.01 -20.04 41.06
C PRO A 25 -22.13 -19.65 42.02
N ASN A 26 -21.79 -19.15 43.21
CA ASN A 26 -22.74 -18.73 44.24
C ASN A 26 -23.10 -17.24 44.15
N THR A 27 -22.62 -16.52 43.13
CA THR A 27 -22.87 -15.10 42.94
C THR A 27 -23.71 -14.87 41.67
N SER A 28 -24.82 -14.15 41.81
CA SER A 28 -25.64 -13.77 40.65
C SER A 28 -25.14 -12.46 40.04
N PHE A 29 -24.65 -12.53 38.84
CA PHE A 29 -24.20 -11.35 38.09
C PHE A 29 -25.26 -10.92 37.07
N PRO A 30 -25.53 -9.60 36.91
CA PRO A 30 -26.41 -9.08 35.87
C PRO A 30 -25.85 -9.41 34.44
N LYS A 31 -26.72 -9.32 33.44
CA LYS A 31 -26.31 -9.59 32.04
C LYS A 31 -25.09 -8.75 31.60
N GLN A 32 -25.10 -7.48 31.96
CA GLN A 32 -23.96 -6.57 31.86
C GLN A 32 -23.43 -6.32 33.26
N VAL A 33 -22.23 -6.77 33.53
CA VAL A 33 -21.55 -6.60 34.83
C VAL A 33 -20.87 -5.23 34.84
N PRO A 34 -21.19 -4.31 35.82
CA PRO A 34 -20.50 -3.03 35.93
C PRO A 34 -19.01 -3.20 36.24
N GLU A 35 -18.18 -2.24 35.81
CA GLU A 35 -16.73 -2.28 36.01
C GLU A 35 -16.34 -2.34 37.49
N ASP A 36 -17.02 -1.55 38.33
CA ASP A 36 -16.78 -1.57 39.80
C ASP A 36 -17.02 -2.98 40.37
N THR A 37 -18.12 -3.63 39.97
CA THR A 37 -18.41 -5.01 40.37
C THR A 37 -17.33 -5.98 39.83
N MET A 38 -16.85 -5.78 38.60
CA MET A 38 -15.76 -6.59 38.06
C MET A 38 -14.48 -6.43 38.91
N ALA A 39 -14.15 -5.18 39.28
CA ALA A 39 -12.98 -4.87 40.10
C ALA A 39 -13.04 -5.52 41.48
N ASP A 40 -14.21 -5.61 42.14
CA ASP A 40 -14.41 -6.29 43.43
C ASP A 40 -14.03 -7.77 43.36
N PHE A 41 -14.12 -8.37 42.17
CA PHE A 41 -13.73 -9.75 41.90
C PHE A 41 -12.34 -9.85 41.22
N GLY A 42 -11.56 -8.77 41.20
CA GLY A 42 -10.21 -8.76 40.64
C GLY A 42 -10.19 -8.83 39.10
N MET A 43 -11.28 -8.49 38.43
CA MET A 43 -11.36 -8.47 36.96
C MET A 43 -11.25 -7.04 36.45
N TYR A 44 -10.22 -6.77 35.67
CA TYR A 44 -9.92 -5.43 35.16
C TYR A 44 -9.91 -5.40 33.65
N PRO A 45 -10.38 -4.32 33.02
CA PRO A 45 -10.30 -4.14 31.58
C PRO A 45 -8.82 -4.00 31.15
N VAL A 46 -8.52 -4.57 29.96
CA VAL A 46 -7.18 -4.47 29.37
C VAL A 46 -7.25 -3.58 28.12
N GLY A 47 -6.52 -2.49 28.16
CA GLY A 47 -6.31 -1.57 27.06
C GLY A 47 -5.10 -1.94 26.20
N TYR A 48 -4.85 -1.11 25.18
CA TYR A 48 -3.66 -1.18 24.33
C TYR A 48 -2.88 0.14 24.45
N ALA A 49 -1.58 0.04 24.59
CA ALA A 49 -0.70 1.20 24.49
C ALA A 49 -0.75 1.78 23.06
N ALA A 50 -0.50 3.09 22.95
CA ALA A 50 -0.25 3.71 21.67
C ALA A 50 0.93 3.01 20.98
N ALA A 51 0.92 2.96 19.65
CA ALA A 51 2.07 2.48 18.91
C ALA A 51 3.19 3.53 19.02
N PRO A 52 4.43 3.13 19.35
CA PRO A 52 5.57 4.02 19.21
C PRO A 52 5.84 4.31 17.74
N ASP A 53 6.53 5.41 17.45
CA ASP A 53 7.00 5.72 16.11
C ASP A 53 8.03 4.68 15.68
N TYR A 54 7.92 4.21 14.44
CA TYR A 54 8.83 3.21 13.90
C TYR A 54 8.91 3.31 12.37
N ASN A 55 10.00 2.80 11.81
CA ASN A 55 10.12 2.63 10.37
C ASN A 55 9.50 1.29 9.95
N PRO A 56 8.37 1.27 9.23
CA PRO A 56 7.67 0.03 8.85
C PRO A 56 8.42 -0.80 7.81
N ASP A 57 9.50 -0.27 7.22
CA ASP A 57 10.29 -0.96 6.21
C ASP A 57 11.27 -1.96 6.80
N ILE A 58 11.70 -1.71 8.04
CA ILE A 58 12.69 -2.53 8.74
C ILE A 58 12.20 -3.01 10.11
N HIS A 59 11.04 -2.52 10.57
CA HIS A 59 10.48 -2.86 11.87
C HIS A 59 9.01 -3.27 11.77
N ARG A 60 8.54 -3.96 12.80
CA ARG A 60 7.13 -4.24 13.06
C ARG A 60 6.78 -3.98 14.52
N ILE A 61 5.51 -3.74 14.76
CA ILE A 61 4.99 -3.68 16.12
C ILE A 61 4.66 -5.09 16.62
N GLN A 62 5.12 -5.39 17.82
CA GLN A 62 4.75 -6.59 18.56
C GLN A 62 4.03 -6.18 19.86
N ASN A 63 2.84 -6.74 20.08
CA ASN A 63 2.14 -6.58 21.35
C ASN A 63 2.76 -7.53 22.39
N SER A 64 2.79 -7.08 23.64
CA SER A 64 3.10 -7.98 24.77
C SER A 64 2.03 -9.07 24.87
N ASN A 65 2.44 -10.27 25.29
CA ASN A 65 1.51 -11.40 25.49
C ASN A 65 0.73 -11.29 26.80
N MET A 66 1.24 -10.48 27.73
CA MET A 66 0.65 -10.24 29.05
C MET A 66 0.48 -8.76 29.29
N PRO A 67 -0.66 -8.32 29.86
CA PRO A 67 -0.84 -6.93 30.23
C PRO A 67 0.08 -6.54 31.39
N GLN A 68 0.45 -5.28 31.43
CA GLN A 68 1.24 -4.66 32.49
C GLN A 68 0.43 -3.51 33.08
N LEU A 69 0.65 -3.19 34.35
CA LEU A 69 0.02 -2.04 34.98
C LEU A 69 0.80 -0.78 34.59
N VAL A 70 0.18 0.06 33.74
CA VAL A 70 0.74 1.32 33.28
C VAL A 70 -0.23 2.42 33.67
N ASP A 71 0.23 3.41 34.43
CA ASP A 71 -0.58 4.53 34.93
C ASP A 71 -1.90 4.09 35.59
N GLY A 72 -1.86 3.00 36.36
CA GLY A 72 -3.03 2.45 37.06
C GLY A 72 -4.00 1.68 36.16
N LYS A 73 -3.67 1.42 34.89
CA LYS A 73 -4.50 0.66 33.96
C LYS A 73 -3.76 -0.56 33.42
N TRP A 74 -4.44 -1.70 33.37
CA TRP A 74 -3.90 -2.90 32.73
C TRP A 74 -3.83 -2.70 31.23
N THR A 75 -2.64 -2.77 30.64
CA THR A 75 -2.37 -2.38 29.27
C THR A 75 -1.44 -3.39 28.60
N LEU A 76 -1.78 -3.82 27.39
CA LEU A 76 -0.84 -4.52 26.50
C LEU A 76 0.10 -3.48 25.90
N THR A 77 1.36 -3.60 26.25
CA THR A 77 2.41 -2.72 25.72
C THR A 77 2.77 -3.13 24.30
N LYS A 78 3.32 -2.19 23.54
CA LYS A 78 3.80 -2.40 22.18
C LYS A 78 5.30 -2.14 22.12
N THR A 79 6.02 -3.03 21.49
CA THR A 79 7.46 -2.89 21.24
C THR A 79 7.72 -2.88 19.75
N VAL A 80 8.71 -2.09 19.35
CA VAL A 80 9.27 -2.12 17.99
C VAL A 80 10.27 -3.26 17.94
N VAL A 81 10.11 -4.16 16.98
CA VAL A 81 11.06 -5.25 16.73
C VAL A 81 11.50 -5.21 15.27
N GLU A 82 12.74 -5.54 15.01
CA GLU A 82 13.26 -5.65 13.66
C GLU A 82 12.53 -6.75 12.87
N LEU A 83 12.36 -6.54 11.59
CA LEU A 83 11.90 -7.58 10.67
C LEU A 83 12.99 -8.63 10.53
N THR A 84 12.59 -9.90 10.41
CA THR A 84 13.54 -10.96 10.06
C THR A 84 14.05 -10.77 8.63
N PRO A 85 15.21 -11.36 8.25
CA PRO A 85 15.70 -11.28 6.88
C PRO A 85 14.67 -11.71 5.84
N GLU A 86 13.90 -12.78 6.10
CA GLU A 86 12.81 -13.23 5.24
C GLU A 86 11.71 -12.18 5.09
N GLN A 87 11.28 -11.57 6.20
CA GLN A 87 10.26 -10.51 6.19
C GLN A 87 10.74 -9.24 5.47
N LEU A 88 12.03 -8.92 5.57
CA LEU A 88 12.64 -7.82 4.82
C LEU A 88 12.60 -8.07 3.31
N GLU A 89 12.97 -9.28 2.88
CA GLU A 89 12.90 -9.66 1.46
C GLU A 89 11.45 -9.63 0.94
N ASP A 90 10.50 -10.16 1.70
CA ASP A 90 9.06 -10.09 1.34
C ASP A 90 8.58 -8.64 1.22
N ARG A 91 8.98 -7.77 2.15
CA ARG A 91 8.65 -6.34 2.13
C ARG A 91 9.23 -5.67 0.88
N LYS A 92 10.49 -5.95 0.58
CA LYS A 92 11.18 -5.43 -0.61
C LYS A 92 10.51 -5.91 -1.90
N ALA A 93 10.16 -7.20 -1.98
CA ALA A 93 9.45 -7.77 -3.11
C ALA A 93 8.06 -7.13 -3.30
N GLN A 94 7.35 -6.86 -2.20
CA GLN A 94 6.07 -6.15 -2.25
C GLN A 94 6.23 -4.73 -2.81
N LYS A 95 7.22 -3.98 -2.36
CA LYS A 95 7.51 -2.63 -2.86
C LYS A 95 7.90 -2.62 -4.35
N LYS A 96 8.72 -3.58 -4.78
CA LYS A 96 9.05 -3.75 -6.21
C LYS A 96 7.80 -4.00 -7.07
N ARG A 97 6.85 -4.79 -6.58
CA ARG A 97 5.55 -4.98 -7.27
C ARG A 97 4.76 -3.67 -7.35
N GLN A 98 4.66 -2.91 -6.27
CA GLN A 98 3.96 -1.61 -6.26
C GLN A 98 4.58 -0.62 -7.26
N ILE A 99 5.91 -0.54 -7.33
CA ILE A 99 6.62 0.32 -8.29
C ILE A 99 6.27 -0.12 -9.73
N LYS A 100 6.31 -1.42 -10.01
CA LYS A 100 5.94 -1.98 -11.32
C LYS A 100 4.49 -1.65 -11.69
N GLU A 101 3.55 -1.89 -10.78
CA GLU A 101 2.13 -1.59 -10.99
C GLU A 101 1.89 -0.11 -11.27
N ARG A 102 2.61 0.76 -10.55
CA ARG A 102 2.52 2.21 -10.77
C ARG A 102 3.09 2.62 -12.12
N ARG A 103 4.22 2.00 -12.56
CA ARG A 103 4.75 2.18 -13.92
C ARG A 103 3.73 1.77 -14.98
N ASP A 104 3.15 0.57 -14.87
CA ASP A 104 2.18 0.06 -15.84
C ASP A 104 0.95 0.99 -15.93
N LYS A 105 0.53 1.53 -14.79
CA LYS A 105 -0.53 2.55 -14.74
C LYS A 105 -0.11 3.84 -15.42
N ALA A 106 1.12 4.32 -15.24
CA ALA A 106 1.64 5.52 -15.89
C ALA A 106 1.74 5.33 -17.42
N ILE A 107 2.24 4.17 -17.86
CA ILE A 107 2.30 3.81 -19.28
C ILE A 107 0.89 3.84 -19.89
N SER A 108 -0.12 3.30 -19.21
CA SER A 108 -1.48 3.16 -19.76
C SER A 108 -2.31 4.45 -19.66
N ALA A 109 -1.84 5.46 -18.96
CA ALA A 109 -2.61 6.70 -18.70
C ALA A 109 -2.84 7.54 -19.95
N GLY A 110 -2.09 7.31 -21.02
CA GLY A 110 -2.07 8.16 -22.19
C GLY A 110 -1.12 9.35 -22.03
N THR A 111 -0.91 10.09 -23.09
CA THR A 111 -0.12 11.32 -23.09
C THR A 111 -0.58 12.27 -24.21
N THR A 112 -0.10 13.50 -24.20
CA THR A 112 -0.38 14.47 -25.24
C THR A 112 0.90 14.79 -26.01
N ILE A 113 0.89 14.54 -27.32
CA ILE A 113 2.03 14.77 -28.21
C ILE A 113 1.64 15.78 -29.29
N ASN A 114 2.32 16.91 -29.35
CA ASN A 114 2.03 17.98 -30.29
C ASN A 114 0.56 18.43 -30.31
N GLY A 115 -0.09 18.44 -29.13
CA GLY A 115 -1.49 18.80 -28.97
C GLY A 115 -2.50 17.68 -29.29
N VAL A 116 -2.03 16.49 -29.66
CA VAL A 116 -2.85 15.30 -29.90
C VAL A 116 -2.82 14.39 -28.67
N SER A 117 -3.97 14.13 -28.05
CA SER A 117 -4.09 13.17 -26.97
C SER A 117 -4.04 11.75 -27.54
N VAL A 118 -3.17 10.92 -27.00
CA VAL A 118 -2.88 9.58 -27.50
C VAL A 118 -2.97 8.57 -26.36
N ALA A 119 -3.72 7.51 -26.59
CA ALA A 119 -3.70 6.35 -25.72
C ALA A 119 -2.36 5.61 -25.85
N THR A 120 -1.81 5.14 -24.73
CA THR A 120 -0.49 4.52 -24.67
C THR A 120 -0.51 3.11 -24.09
N ASP A 121 -1.70 2.47 -24.03
CA ASP A 121 -1.82 1.05 -23.77
C ASP A 121 -1.14 0.20 -24.88
N ASP A 122 -0.88 -1.09 -24.59
CA ASP A 122 -0.12 -1.97 -25.47
C ASP A 122 -0.69 -2.06 -26.89
N LEU A 123 -2.02 -2.13 -27.02
CA LEU A 123 -2.69 -2.21 -28.32
C LEU A 123 -2.53 -0.90 -29.10
N SER A 124 -2.66 0.24 -28.42
CA SER A 124 -2.46 1.57 -29.00
C SER A 124 -1.01 1.75 -29.45
N GLN A 125 -0.03 1.34 -28.66
CA GLN A 125 1.39 1.35 -29.04
C GLN A 125 1.65 0.52 -30.30
N GLN A 126 1.08 -0.70 -30.41
CA GLN A 126 1.22 -1.54 -31.61
C GLN A 126 0.63 -0.86 -32.86
N ARG A 127 -0.56 -0.27 -32.74
CA ARG A 127 -1.22 0.44 -33.85
C ARG A 127 -0.43 1.66 -34.29
N ILE A 128 0.08 2.44 -33.34
CA ILE A 128 0.93 3.62 -33.63
C ILE A 128 2.21 3.19 -34.32
N THR A 129 2.86 2.14 -33.86
CA THR A 129 4.09 1.61 -34.45
C THR A 129 3.85 1.13 -35.88
N GLY A 130 2.76 0.39 -36.13
CA GLY A 130 2.39 -0.05 -37.46
C GLY A 130 2.09 1.11 -38.41
N ALA A 131 1.40 2.14 -37.91
CA ALA A 131 1.10 3.35 -38.67
C ALA A 131 2.37 4.14 -39.02
N ALA A 132 3.30 4.28 -38.07
CA ALA A 132 4.58 4.96 -38.29
C ALA A 132 5.47 4.23 -39.30
N LEU A 133 5.47 2.88 -39.26
CA LEU A 133 6.18 2.07 -40.26
C LEU A 133 5.61 2.32 -41.67
N ALA A 134 4.28 2.28 -41.83
CA ALA A 134 3.63 2.56 -43.12
C ALA A 134 3.97 3.98 -43.61
N ALA A 135 3.94 4.99 -42.74
CA ALA A 135 4.29 6.36 -43.04
C ALA A 135 5.77 6.54 -43.41
N THR A 136 6.65 5.67 -42.91
CA THR A 136 8.08 5.69 -43.28
C THR A 136 8.29 5.11 -44.70
N VAL A 137 7.47 4.14 -45.11
CA VAL A 137 7.52 3.55 -46.44
C VAL A 137 6.88 4.45 -47.50
N ASP A 138 5.76 5.12 -47.15
CA ASP A 138 5.05 6.03 -48.01
C ASP A 138 4.76 7.35 -47.26
N ASN A 139 5.53 8.38 -47.60
CA ASN A 139 5.42 9.69 -46.94
C ASN A 139 4.17 10.49 -47.37
N THR A 140 3.39 9.99 -48.32
CA THR A 140 2.10 10.57 -48.70
C THR A 140 0.93 10.00 -47.91
N THR A 141 1.19 9.03 -47.09
CA THR A 141 0.19 8.37 -46.24
C THR A 141 -0.51 9.36 -45.31
N THR A 142 -1.85 9.28 -45.25
CA THR A 142 -2.68 9.96 -44.25
C THR A 142 -3.57 8.95 -43.55
N ILE A 143 -3.79 9.14 -42.25
CA ILE A 143 -4.61 8.25 -41.44
C ILE A 143 -5.66 9.04 -40.67
N LYS A 144 -6.88 8.53 -40.62
CA LYS A 144 -7.88 8.99 -39.64
C LYS A 144 -7.62 8.28 -38.32
N TRP A 145 -7.13 9.03 -37.35
CA TRP A 145 -6.81 8.55 -36.00
C TRP A 145 -7.93 8.86 -35.03
N LYS A 146 -8.40 7.85 -34.29
CA LYS A 146 -9.42 8.02 -33.26
C LYS A 146 -8.76 8.44 -31.95
N LEU A 147 -9.22 9.56 -31.38
CA LEU A 147 -8.75 10.09 -30.10
C LEU A 147 -9.48 9.40 -28.92
N PRO A 148 -8.97 9.52 -27.67
CA PRO A 148 -9.61 8.97 -26.48
C PRO A 148 -11.02 9.50 -26.20
N ASP A 149 -11.36 10.68 -26.70
CA ASP A 149 -12.69 11.32 -26.61
C ASP A 149 -13.67 10.87 -27.72
N ASP A 150 -13.34 9.81 -28.46
CA ASP A 150 -14.09 9.27 -29.61
C ASP A 150 -14.14 10.17 -30.84
N THR A 151 -13.46 11.30 -30.88
CA THR A 151 -13.31 12.13 -32.09
C THR A 151 -12.21 11.60 -33.00
N PHE A 152 -12.17 12.12 -34.25
CA PHE A 152 -11.17 11.72 -35.23
C PHE A 152 -10.37 12.89 -35.72
N VAL A 153 -9.06 12.69 -35.84
CA VAL A 153 -8.15 13.63 -36.50
C VAL A 153 -7.54 12.97 -37.76
N THR A 154 -7.23 13.73 -38.76
CA THR A 154 -6.44 13.24 -39.89
C THR A 154 -4.98 13.63 -39.64
N LEU A 155 -4.11 12.63 -39.64
CA LEU A 155 -2.68 12.78 -39.45
C LEU A 155 -1.95 12.46 -40.73
N ASP A 156 -0.99 13.28 -41.10
CA ASP A 156 -0.04 13.01 -42.17
C ASP A 156 1.14 12.13 -41.69
N ALA A 157 1.99 11.71 -42.62
CA ALA A 157 3.13 10.84 -42.33
C ALA A 157 4.08 11.43 -41.28
N THR A 158 4.37 12.72 -41.33
CA THR A 158 5.26 13.40 -40.39
C THR A 158 4.66 13.41 -38.98
N GLN A 159 3.36 13.73 -38.88
CA GLN A 159 2.63 13.76 -37.61
C GLN A 159 2.56 12.35 -36.98
N ILE A 160 2.30 11.31 -37.80
CA ILE A 160 2.24 9.93 -37.32
C ILE A 160 3.60 9.48 -36.73
N ILE A 161 4.69 9.75 -37.46
CA ILE A 161 6.06 9.44 -37.01
C ILE A 161 6.38 10.19 -35.71
N GLY A 162 6.05 11.49 -35.64
CA GLY A 162 6.26 12.33 -34.47
C GLY A 162 5.48 11.78 -33.24
N ILE A 163 4.23 11.34 -33.44
CA ILE A 163 3.43 10.70 -32.38
C ILE A 163 4.09 9.40 -31.92
N ALA A 164 4.53 8.53 -32.82
CA ALA A 164 5.21 7.29 -32.47
C ALA A 164 6.49 7.53 -31.65
N GLN A 165 7.28 8.52 -32.04
CA GLN A 165 8.48 8.92 -31.28
C GLN A 165 8.12 9.43 -29.88
N GLY A 166 7.09 10.26 -29.77
CA GLY A 166 6.63 10.79 -28.49
C GLY A 166 6.09 9.70 -27.56
N VAL A 167 5.29 8.76 -28.08
CA VAL A 167 4.80 7.59 -27.30
C VAL A 167 5.97 6.76 -26.79
N ARG A 168 6.96 6.46 -27.65
CA ARG A 168 8.16 5.74 -27.25
C ARG A 168 8.93 6.47 -26.15
N ALA A 169 9.08 7.79 -26.27
CA ALA A 169 9.75 8.61 -25.27
C ALA A 169 9.00 8.58 -23.92
N HIS A 170 7.66 8.69 -23.95
CA HIS A 170 6.82 8.59 -22.75
C HIS A 170 6.99 7.22 -22.05
N VAL A 171 6.90 6.13 -22.79
CA VAL A 171 7.08 4.77 -22.26
C VAL A 171 8.49 4.60 -21.67
N GLN A 172 9.54 5.07 -22.38
CA GLN A 172 10.90 5.02 -21.87
C GLN A 172 11.06 5.81 -20.57
N ALA A 173 10.51 7.01 -20.48
CA ALA A 173 10.56 7.81 -19.27
C ALA A 173 9.83 7.14 -18.07
N CYS A 174 8.77 6.34 -18.32
CA CYS A 174 8.16 5.52 -17.28
C CYS A 174 9.11 4.43 -16.77
N PHE A 175 9.85 3.76 -17.66
CA PHE A 175 10.86 2.78 -17.26
C PHE A 175 12.06 3.43 -16.55
N ASP A 176 12.49 4.59 -16.99
CA ASP A 176 13.57 5.35 -16.34
C ASP A 176 13.17 5.70 -14.90
N ARG A 177 11.92 6.16 -14.71
CA ARG A 177 11.39 6.43 -13.37
C ARG A 177 11.29 5.18 -12.50
N GLU A 178 10.85 4.04 -13.05
CA GLU A 178 10.89 2.75 -12.34
C GLU A 178 12.31 2.42 -11.87
N ALA A 179 13.30 2.57 -12.75
CA ALA A 179 14.70 2.27 -12.42
C ALA A 179 15.23 3.16 -11.27
N GLU A 180 14.90 4.46 -11.27
CA GLU A 180 15.22 5.37 -10.17
C GLU A 180 14.62 4.92 -8.84
N LEU A 181 13.32 4.57 -8.84
CA LEU A 181 12.62 4.13 -7.62
C LEU A 181 13.17 2.81 -7.10
N LEU A 182 13.52 1.87 -7.99
CA LEU A 182 14.14 0.60 -7.61
C LEU A 182 15.53 0.81 -7.03
N ALA A 183 16.32 1.74 -7.58
CA ALA A 183 17.64 2.10 -7.05
C ALA A 183 17.52 2.72 -5.64
N ALA A 184 16.59 3.66 -5.43
CA ALA A 184 16.32 4.25 -4.13
C ALA A 184 15.87 3.19 -3.11
N LEU A 185 14.97 2.27 -3.51
CA LEU A 185 14.54 1.16 -2.67
C LEU A 185 15.72 0.25 -2.28
N ASP A 186 16.60 -0.08 -3.22
CA ASP A 186 17.76 -0.94 -2.96
C ASP A 186 18.80 -0.25 -2.08
N ALA A 187 18.94 1.09 -2.19
CA ALA A 187 19.78 1.91 -1.32
C ALA A 187 19.16 2.19 0.07
N GLY A 188 17.88 1.86 0.29
CA GLY A 188 17.16 2.19 1.52
C GLY A 188 16.85 3.68 1.66
N GLU A 189 16.84 4.43 0.56
CA GLU A 189 16.51 5.85 0.51
C GLU A 189 14.99 6.07 0.49
N ALA A 190 14.55 7.21 1.01
CA ALA A 190 13.15 7.61 0.94
C ALA A 190 12.79 8.01 -0.50
N TYR A 191 11.62 7.58 -0.96
CA TYR A 191 11.09 7.95 -2.27
C TYR A 191 9.58 8.16 -2.21
N ASP A 192 9.06 8.92 -3.16
CA ASP A 192 7.62 9.08 -3.37
C ASP A 192 7.19 8.23 -4.58
N LEU A 193 6.35 7.23 -4.31
CA LEU A 193 5.84 6.31 -5.33
C LEU A 193 4.95 7.02 -6.37
N GLU A 194 4.25 8.09 -5.97
CA GLU A 194 3.28 8.77 -6.84
C GLU A 194 3.89 9.92 -7.65
N ALA A 195 5.01 10.49 -7.21
CA ALA A 195 5.64 11.63 -7.86
C ALA A 195 6.61 11.24 -8.99
N GLY A 196 6.83 12.17 -9.91
CA GLY A 196 7.88 12.07 -10.94
C GLY A 196 7.57 11.17 -12.14
N TRP A 197 6.33 10.69 -12.28
CA TRP A 197 5.91 9.95 -13.47
C TRP A 197 5.61 10.90 -14.64
N PRO A 198 5.92 10.49 -15.89
CA PRO A 198 5.57 11.27 -17.09
C PRO A 198 4.06 11.49 -17.20
N GLN A 199 3.67 12.64 -17.79
CA GLN A 199 2.28 13.02 -18.03
C GLN A 199 1.95 12.93 -19.51
#